data_dee3173a3c057f8cb1021ef09416da71
#
_entry.id   dee3173a3c057f8cb1021ef09416da71
#
_cell.length_a   1.000
_cell.length_b   1.000
_cell.length_c   1.000
_cell.angle_alpha   90.00
_cell.angle_beta   90.00
_cell.angle_gamma   90.00
#
_symmetry.space_group_name_H-M   'P 1'
#
loop_
_entity.id
_entity.type
_entity.pdbx_description
1 polymer ?
#
loop_
_entity_poly.entity_id
_entity_poly.type
_entity_poly.pdbx_seq_one_letter_code
_entity_poly.pdbx_strand_id
1 'polypeptide(L)'
;MLLQEKDILRKLVEDGIVDGWDDPRLVSIAALRRRGFTPESIKMFVDLCGISKSQSSVDYAMLEYCIREDLKAKKPRLMAVLDPIKVIIDNYPEDQVEWFDVVNNVECPELGTRKVPFCKEIYIDREDFYGRTTKEIL
;
A
#
# COMPACT_ATOMS: atom_id res chain seq x y z
N MET A 1 -22.06 -13.01 28.60
CA MET A 1 -20.60 -12.87 28.85
C MET A 1 -20.02 -12.23 27.61
N LEU A 2 -19.77 -10.94 27.65
CA LEU A 2 -19.13 -10.24 26.52
C LEU A 2 -17.67 -10.71 26.49
N LEU A 3 -17.30 -11.42 25.43
CA LEU A 3 -15.90 -11.76 25.15
C LEU A 3 -15.14 -10.45 24.94
N GLN A 4 -14.08 -10.24 25.72
CA GLN A 4 -13.19 -9.11 25.47
C GLN A 4 -12.51 -9.32 24.10
N GLU A 5 -12.26 -8.24 23.36
CA GLU A 5 -11.59 -8.30 22.05
C GLU A 5 -10.31 -9.15 22.07
N LYS A 6 -9.59 -9.11 23.20
CA LYS A 6 -8.39 -9.92 23.45
C LYS A 6 -8.67 -11.43 23.41
N ASP A 7 -9.82 -11.88 23.91
CA ASP A 7 -10.20 -13.29 23.94
C ASP A 7 -10.59 -13.78 22.55
N ILE A 8 -11.15 -12.90 21.71
CA ILE A 8 -11.45 -13.20 20.32
C ILE A 8 -10.16 -13.40 19.51
N LEU A 9 -9.20 -12.50 19.65
CA LEU A 9 -7.91 -12.61 18.98
C LEU A 9 -7.15 -13.86 19.42
N ARG A 10 -7.19 -14.18 20.70
CA ARG A 10 -6.58 -15.40 21.25
C ARG A 10 -7.18 -16.65 20.63
N LYS A 11 -8.50 -16.72 20.52
CA LYS A 11 -9.18 -17.82 19.86
C LYS A 11 -8.78 -18.00 18.42
N LEU A 12 -8.66 -16.92 17.66
CA LEU A 12 -8.23 -16.98 16.25
C LEU A 12 -6.84 -17.63 16.11
N VAL A 13 -5.94 -17.37 17.07
CA VAL A 13 -4.61 -17.98 17.09
C VAL A 13 -4.65 -19.44 17.56
N GLU A 14 -5.38 -19.73 18.64
CA GLU A 14 -5.50 -21.08 19.23
C GLU A 14 -6.21 -22.06 18.29
N ASP A 15 -7.24 -21.60 17.58
CA ASP A 15 -7.99 -22.39 16.60
C ASP A 15 -7.26 -22.52 15.24
N GLY A 16 -6.08 -21.92 15.08
CA GLY A 16 -5.28 -21.98 13.86
C GLY A 16 -5.90 -21.24 12.65
N ILE A 17 -6.83 -20.33 12.88
CA ILE A 17 -7.45 -19.50 11.83
C ILE A 17 -6.44 -18.50 11.28
N VAL A 18 -5.51 -18.04 12.11
CA VAL A 18 -4.38 -17.20 11.78
C VAL A 18 -3.08 -17.87 12.21
N ASP A 19 -1.97 -17.57 11.52
CA ASP A 19 -0.68 -18.23 11.70
C ASP A 19 0.02 -17.88 13.03
N GLY A 20 -0.41 -16.81 13.70
CA GLY A 20 0.14 -16.37 14.96
C GLY A 20 -0.25 -14.93 15.30
N TRP A 21 0.31 -14.41 16.38
CA TRP A 21 0.03 -13.05 16.86
C TRP A 21 0.54 -11.93 15.94
N ASP A 22 1.45 -12.26 15.04
CA ASP A 22 2.00 -11.36 14.03
C ASP A 22 1.33 -11.50 12.66
N ASP A 23 0.28 -12.30 12.56
CA ASP A 23 -0.47 -12.46 11.31
C ASP A 23 -0.98 -11.09 10.81
N PRO A 24 -0.71 -10.73 9.54
CA PRO A 24 -1.09 -9.42 8.97
C PRO A 24 -2.58 -9.10 9.02
N ARG A 25 -3.43 -10.11 9.20
CA ARG A 25 -4.89 -9.97 9.34
C ARG A 25 -5.30 -9.45 10.71
N LEU A 26 -4.41 -9.53 11.71
CA LEU A 26 -4.67 -9.05 13.08
C LEU A 26 -4.32 -7.57 13.23
N VAL A 27 -4.90 -6.93 14.25
CA VAL A 27 -4.63 -5.54 14.64
C VAL A 27 -3.66 -5.48 15.85
N SER A 28 -2.75 -6.44 15.94
CA SER A 28 -1.69 -6.42 16.96
C SER A 28 -0.52 -5.54 16.51
N ILE A 29 0.26 -5.01 17.47
CA ILE A 29 1.49 -4.27 17.16
C ILE A 29 2.47 -5.14 16.35
N ALA A 30 2.54 -6.44 16.64
CA ALA A 30 3.36 -7.39 15.90
C ALA A 30 2.90 -7.53 14.43
N ALA A 31 1.59 -7.60 14.22
CA ALA A 31 1.00 -7.65 12.89
C ALA A 31 1.21 -6.34 12.11
N LEU A 32 1.02 -5.19 12.75
CA LEU A 32 1.29 -3.89 12.14
C LEU A 32 2.76 -3.77 11.74
N ARG A 33 3.68 -4.18 12.60
CA ARG A 33 5.12 -4.22 12.30
C ARG A 33 5.42 -5.11 11.09
N ARG A 34 4.83 -6.30 11.02
CA ARG A 34 4.97 -7.21 9.87
C ARG A 34 4.42 -6.62 8.57
N ARG A 35 3.36 -5.81 8.65
CA ARG A 35 2.80 -5.06 7.53
C ARG A 35 3.63 -3.85 7.10
N GLY A 36 4.69 -3.50 7.83
CA GLY A 36 5.59 -2.40 7.50
C GLY A 36 5.29 -1.08 8.22
N PHE A 37 4.41 -1.07 9.22
CA PHE A 37 4.20 0.11 10.05
C PHE A 37 5.45 0.41 10.87
N THR A 38 5.87 1.66 10.83
CA THR A 38 7.05 2.14 11.56
C THR A 38 6.68 2.50 13.00
N PRO A 39 7.61 2.43 13.95
CA PRO A 39 7.37 2.91 15.31
C PRO A 39 6.93 4.38 15.35
N GLU A 40 7.48 5.21 14.46
CA GLU A 40 7.17 6.64 14.33
C GLU A 40 5.72 6.86 13.92
N SER A 41 5.24 6.11 12.92
CA SER A 41 3.84 6.21 12.48
C SER A 41 2.85 5.78 13.57
N ILE A 42 3.20 4.74 14.34
CA ILE A 42 2.35 4.27 15.46
C ILE A 42 2.33 5.32 16.59
N LYS A 43 3.48 5.93 16.92
CA LYS A 43 3.55 7.02 17.90
C LYS A 43 2.71 8.21 17.46
N MET A 44 2.87 8.65 16.21
CA MET A 44 2.08 9.73 15.62
C MET A 44 0.58 9.45 15.72
N PHE A 45 0.17 8.21 15.44
CA PHE A 45 -1.22 7.80 15.58
C PHE A 45 -1.73 7.91 17.02
N VAL A 46 -0.95 7.42 17.99
CA VAL A 46 -1.30 7.50 19.42
C VAL A 46 -1.41 8.96 19.89
N ASP A 47 -0.49 9.82 19.45
CA ASP A 47 -0.50 11.25 19.78
C ASP A 47 -1.74 11.94 19.20
N LEU A 48 -2.14 11.61 17.98
CA LEU A 48 -3.35 12.13 17.34
C LEU A 48 -4.63 11.66 18.04
N CYS A 49 -4.67 10.40 18.48
CA CYS A 49 -5.81 9.86 19.23
C CYS A 49 -5.97 10.53 20.60
N GLY A 50 -4.88 10.97 21.20
CA GLY A 50 -4.85 11.51 22.56
C GLY A 50 -5.13 10.44 23.62
N ILE A 51 -5.08 10.86 24.89
CA ILE A 51 -5.37 10.00 26.05
C ILE A 51 -6.79 10.30 26.52
N SER A 52 -7.69 9.34 26.39
CA SER A 52 -9.07 9.42 26.89
C SER A 52 -9.37 8.26 27.84
N LYS A 53 -10.12 8.54 28.91
CA LYS A 53 -10.65 7.50 29.80
C LYS A 53 -11.98 6.93 29.30
N SER A 54 -12.61 7.59 28.33
CA SER A 54 -13.84 7.13 27.71
C SER A 54 -13.53 6.18 26.57
N GLN A 55 -14.42 5.21 26.35
CA GLN A 55 -14.38 4.34 25.19
C GLN A 55 -14.62 5.19 23.94
N SER A 56 -13.61 5.34 23.10
CA SER A 56 -13.68 6.07 21.83
C SER A 56 -13.40 5.13 20.67
N SER A 57 -14.16 5.30 19.61
CA SER A 57 -13.87 4.64 18.32
C SER A 57 -12.97 5.55 17.51
N VAL A 58 -11.89 5.01 17.01
CA VAL A 58 -10.95 5.74 16.14
C VAL A 58 -11.04 5.15 14.74
N ASP A 59 -11.11 6.03 13.75
CA ASP A 59 -11.14 5.62 12.35
C ASP A 59 -9.78 5.01 11.94
N TYR A 60 -9.84 3.83 11.33
CA TYR A 60 -8.66 3.15 10.81
C TYR A 60 -7.92 3.98 9.75
N ALA A 61 -8.64 4.81 9.00
CA ALA A 61 -8.05 5.74 8.04
C ALA A 61 -7.04 6.71 8.67
N MET A 62 -7.19 7.05 9.95
CA MET A 62 -6.21 7.86 10.69
C MET A 62 -4.88 7.12 10.88
N LEU A 63 -4.92 5.82 11.17
CA LEU A 63 -3.71 4.99 11.27
C LEU A 63 -3.01 4.88 9.91
N GLU A 64 -3.79 4.69 8.84
CA GLU A 64 -3.27 4.64 7.46
C GLU A 64 -2.67 5.99 7.04
N TYR A 65 -3.27 7.09 7.44
CA TYR A 65 -2.71 8.42 7.23
C TYR A 65 -1.33 8.55 7.87
N CYS A 66 -1.17 8.16 9.14
CA CYS A 66 0.11 8.25 9.85
C CYS A 66 1.22 7.46 9.17
N ILE A 67 0.95 6.21 8.74
CA ILE A 67 1.96 5.41 8.03
C ILE A 67 2.27 5.99 6.65
N ARG A 68 1.27 6.51 5.94
CA ARG A 68 1.46 7.12 4.63
C ARG A 68 2.37 8.35 4.72
N GLU A 69 2.14 9.24 5.68
CA GLU A 69 2.98 10.43 5.89
C GLU A 69 4.43 10.07 6.27
N ASP A 70 4.61 9.07 7.12
CA ASP A 70 5.97 8.64 7.49
C ASP A 70 6.73 7.99 6.32
N LEU A 71 6.07 7.10 5.58
CA LEU A 71 6.70 6.42 4.46
C LEU A 71 6.91 7.34 3.25
N LYS A 72 6.03 8.32 3.05
CA LYS A 72 6.09 9.29 1.96
C LYS A 72 7.44 10.00 1.92
N ALA A 73 7.98 10.37 3.07
CA ALA A 73 9.26 11.06 3.18
C ALA A 73 10.49 10.14 3.17
N LYS A 74 10.33 8.84 3.49
CA LYS A 74 11.46 7.96 3.82
C LYS A 74 11.67 6.79 2.87
N LYS A 75 10.67 6.46 2.04
CA LYS A 75 10.70 5.22 1.27
C LYS A 75 10.55 5.45 -0.24
N PRO A 76 11.12 4.57 -1.07
CA PRO A 76 10.89 4.62 -2.51
C PRO A 76 9.41 4.38 -2.81
N ARG A 77 8.90 5.08 -3.82
CA ARG A 77 7.54 4.93 -4.34
C ARG A 77 7.57 4.04 -5.56
N LEU A 78 6.90 2.91 -5.46
CA LEU A 78 6.76 1.96 -6.54
C LEU A 78 5.31 1.89 -6.97
N MET A 79 5.09 1.77 -8.26
CA MET A 79 3.77 1.49 -8.82
C MET A 79 3.56 -0.03 -8.86
N ALA A 80 2.41 -0.49 -8.38
CA ALA A 80 2.00 -1.89 -8.46
C ALA A 80 0.66 -1.96 -9.20
N VAL A 81 0.60 -2.80 -10.23
CA VAL A 81 -0.62 -3.07 -10.99
C VAL A 81 -1.18 -4.40 -10.50
N LEU A 82 -2.32 -4.36 -9.80
CA LEU A 82 -2.91 -5.54 -9.14
C LEU A 82 -3.84 -6.34 -10.08
N ASP A 83 -4.59 -5.66 -10.94
CA ASP A 83 -5.45 -6.30 -11.96
C ASP A 83 -5.02 -5.84 -13.35
N PRO A 84 -3.94 -6.44 -13.92
CA PRO A 84 -3.32 -5.95 -15.12
C PRO A 84 -4.13 -6.24 -16.38
N ILE A 85 -4.21 -5.23 -17.25
CA ILE A 85 -4.57 -5.41 -18.64
C ILE A 85 -3.31 -5.25 -19.50
N LYS A 86 -3.05 -6.22 -20.36
CA LYS A 86 -1.97 -6.15 -21.35
C LYS A 86 -2.38 -5.19 -22.47
N VAL A 87 -1.53 -4.21 -22.73
CA VAL A 87 -1.69 -3.26 -23.82
C VAL A 87 -0.56 -3.46 -24.83
N ILE A 88 -0.90 -3.58 -26.11
CA ILE A 88 0.05 -3.71 -27.22
C ILE A 88 0.02 -2.42 -28.01
N ILE A 89 1.18 -1.78 -28.17
CA ILE A 89 1.33 -0.54 -28.94
C ILE A 89 1.67 -0.90 -30.37
N ASP A 90 0.70 -0.79 -31.30
CA ASP A 90 0.82 -1.29 -32.66
C ASP A 90 1.96 -0.66 -33.46
N ASN A 91 2.20 0.64 -33.27
CA ASN A 91 3.24 1.40 -33.98
C ASN A 91 4.59 1.43 -33.26
N TYR A 92 4.80 0.59 -32.23
CA TYR A 92 6.08 0.48 -31.52
C TYR A 92 6.86 -0.74 -32.04
N PRO A 93 8.19 -0.61 -32.33
CA PRO A 93 9.01 -1.72 -32.80
C PRO A 93 9.04 -2.90 -31.84
N GLU A 94 9.03 -4.13 -32.35
CA GLU A 94 8.93 -5.35 -31.55
C GLU A 94 10.14 -5.61 -30.65
N ASP A 95 11.33 -5.30 -31.16
CA ASP A 95 12.60 -5.60 -30.48
C ASP A 95 13.19 -4.39 -29.73
N GLN A 96 12.45 -3.29 -29.65
CA GLN A 96 12.92 -2.08 -29.00
C GLN A 96 12.50 -2.05 -27.54
N VAL A 97 13.48 -1.83 -26.66
CA VAL A 97 13.26 -1.54 -25.23
C VAL A 97 13.97 -0.23 -24.89
N GLU A 98 13.20 0.74 -24.47
CA GLU A 98 13.71 2.01 -23.95
C GLU A 98 13.81 1.95 -22.44
N TRP A 99 14.87 2.54 -21.88
CA TRP A 99 15.10 2.56 -20.43
C TRP A 99 15.04 3.98 -19.91
N PHE A 100 14.09 4.24 -19.05
CA PHE A 100 13.90 5.54 -18.42
C PHE A 100 14.43 5.55 -16.98
N ASP A 101 15.11 6.64 -16.63
CA ASP A 101 15.50 6.91 -15.25
C ASP A 101 14.32 7.53 -14.50
N VAL A 102 13.76 6.78 -13.56
CA VAL A 102 12.63 7.21 -12.74
C VAL A 102 13.12 7.46 -11.31
N VAL A 103 12.84 8.62 -10.78
CA VAL A 103 13.18 8.97 -9.39
C VAL A 103 12.42 8.08 -8.43
N ASN A 104 13.12 7.48 -7.47
CA ASN A 104 12.51 6.59 -6.48
C ASN A 104 11.57 7.33 -5.51
N ASN A 105 11.89 8.58 -5.19
CA ASN A 105 11.04 9.44 -4.38
C ASN A 105 11.34 10.90 -4.70
N VAL A 106 10.31 11.65 -5.10
CA VAL A 106 10.46 13.08 -5.45
C VAL A 106 10.79 13.93 -4.23
N GLU A 107 10.30 13.55 -3.04
CA GLU A 107 10.54 14.28 -1.79
C GLU A 107 11.87 13.92 -1.12
N CYS A 108 12.48 12.80 -1.52
CA CYS A 108 13.76 12.33 -1.01
C CYS A 108 14.68 11.90 -2.17
N PRO A 109 15.36 12.86 -2.85
CA PRO A 109 16.24 12.56 -3.98
C PRO A 109 17.41 11.64 -3.63
N GLU A 110 17.79 11.58 -2.35
CA GLU A 110 18.86 10.71 -1.83
C GLU A 110 18.58 9.22 -2.06
N LEU A 111 17.31 8.84 -2.24
CA LEU A 111 16.91 7.46 -2.58
C LEU A 111 17.27 7.10 -4.04
N GLY A 112 17.80 8.03 -4.81
CA GLY A 112 18.28 7.80 -6.17
C GLY A 112 17.20 7.51 -7.19
N THR A 113 17.62 6.92 -8.30
CA THR A 113 16.76 6.56 -9.43
C THR A 113 16.79 5.08 -9.69
N ARG A 114 15.80 4.59 -10.41
CA ARG A 114 15.76 3.23 -10.96
C ARG A 114 15.52 3.27 -12.46
N LYS A 115 16.00 2.25 -13.15
CA LYS A 115 15.72 2.04 -14.56
C LYS A 115 14.35 1.33 -14.71
N VAL A 116 13.50 1.91 -15.54
CA VAL A 116 12.18 1.34 -15.88
C VAL A 116 12.16 1.07 -17.38
N PRO A 117 11.90 -0.18 -17.81
CA PRO A 117 11.80 -0.52 -19.22
C PRO A 117 10.46 -0.06 -19.79
N PHE A 118 10.48 0.37 -21.05
CA PHE A 118 9.30 0.62 -21.86
C PHE A 118 9.46 -0.13 -23.19
N CYS A 119 8.46 -0.89 -23.57
CA CYS A 119 8.47 -1.70 -24.78
C CYS A 119 7.08 -1.77 -25.41
N LYS A 120 6.95 -2.51 -26.49
CA LYS A 120 5.68 -2.70 -27.23
C LYS A 120 4.55 -3.24 -26.36
N GLU A 121 4.88 -4.10 -25.41
CA GLU A 121 3.93 -4.68 -24.45
C GLU A 121 4.06 -3.99 -23.09
N ILE A 122 3.00 -3.36 -22.64
CA ILE A 122 2.90 -2.74 -21.32
C ILE A 122 1.68 -3.25 -20.58
N TYR A 123 1.64 -3.01 -19.28
CA TYR A 123 0.52 -3.38 -18.42
C TYR A 123 -0.03 -2.15 -17.72
N ILE A 124 -1.34 -2.00 -17.75
CA ILE A 124 -2.07 -0.93 -17.05
C ILE A 124 -3.06 -1.55 -16.08
N ASP A 125 -3.53 -0.79 -15.10
CA ASP A 125 -4.61 -1.24 -14.22
C ASP A 125 -5.93 -1.28 -14.98
N ARG A 126 -6.77 -2.27 -14.69
CA ARG A 126 -8.07 -2.43 -15.34
C ARG A 126 -8.99 -1.24 -15.09
N GLU A 127 -8.89 -0.63 -13.91
CA GLU A 127 -9.68 0.54 -13.55
C GLU A 127 -9.34 1.78 -14.39
N ASP A 128 -8.11 1.84 -14.92
CA ASP A 128 -7.67 2.93 -15.80
C ASP A 128 -8.13 2.75 -17.25
N PHE A 129 -8.65 1.56 -17.59
CA PHE A 129 -9.15 1.27 -18.93
C PHE A 129 -10.65 1.58 -19.02
N TYR A 130 -10.98 2.79 -19.42
CA TYR A 130 -12.34 3.15 -19.80
C TYR A 130 -12.54 2.85 -21.30
N GLY A 131 -13.33 1.85 -21.59
CA GLY A 131 -13.76 1.53 -22.97
C GLY A 131 -14.69 2.60 -23.55
N ARG A 132 -14.19 3.83 -23.69
CA ARG A 132 -14.85 4.86 -24.48
C ARG A 132 -14.58 4.60 -25.95
N THR A 133 -15.63 4.24 -26.64
CA THR A 133 -15.65 4.22 -28.10
C THR A 133 -15.19 5.58 -28.63
N THR A 134 -14.31 5.58 -29.61
CA THR A 134 -13.58 6.67 -30.29
C THR A 134 -14.43 7.84 -30.82
N LYS A 135 -15.57 8.16 -30.25
CA LYS A 135 -16.47 9.24 -30.72
C LYS A 135 -16.43 10.53 -29.90
N GLU A 136 -15.62 10.62 -28.87
CA GLU A 136 -15.56 11.81 -28.00
C GLU A 136 -14.17 12.44 -27.85
N ILE A 137 -13.27 12.19 -28.82
CA ILE A 137 -12.03 12.95 -28.94
C ILE A 137 -12.06 13.67 -30.30
N LEU A 138 -12.76 14.76 -30.34
CA LEU A 138 -12.65 15.84 -31.31
C LEU A 138 -12.77 17.18 -30.58
#